data_f2ff2cfa53e97de7993b02dbf3a0103c
#
_entry.id   f2ff2cfa53e97de7993b02dbf3a0103c
#
_cell.length_a   1.000
_cell.length_b   1.000
_cell.length_c   1.000
_cell.angle_alpha   90.00
_cell.angle_beta   90.00
_cell.angle_gamma   90.00
#
_symmetry.space_group_name_H-M   'P 1'
#
loop_
_entity.id
_entity.type
_entity.pdbx_description
1 polymer ?
#
loop_
_entity_poly.entity_id
_entity_poly.type
_entity_poly.pdbx_seq_one_letter_code
_entity_poly.pdbx_strand_id
1 'polypeptide(L)'
;MCQKSAGAGHSEQGQGFVELGIVLEEMGRALLCAPFFSTAVLAANTLLQSGADAAKAKYLPGIAAGETIATLAYTEPSGKWDESGITMQASGSGSAFTLSGTKMFVLDGHTANLIIVAAKTGKGTSLFAVDGKAAGLTRTALSTMDQTRKQA
;
A
#
# COMPACT_ATOMS: atom_id res chain seq x y z
N MET A 1 -16.20 8.68 -3.25
CA MET A 1 -16.28 10.08 -3.72
C MET A 1 -14.86 10.60 -3.83
N CYS A 2 -14.27 10.62 -5.03
CA CYS A 2 -12.94 11.15 -5.22
C CYS A 2 -13.04 12.68 -5.13
N GLN A 3 -12.57 13.26 -4.02
CA GLN A 3 -12.54 14.70 -3.89
C GLN A 3 -11.51 15.28 -4.86
N LYS A 4 -11.94 16.26 -5.67
CA LYS A 4 -11.06 17.09 -6.47
C LYS A 4 -10.01 17.73 -5.57
N SER A 5 -8.78 17.24 -5.61
CA SER A 5 -7.63 18.00 -5.14
C SER A 5 -7.16 18.85 -6.31
N ALA A 6 -7.41 20.12 -6.27
CA ALA A 6 -6.81 21.10 -7.17
C ALA A 6 -5.30 21.12 -6.92
N GLY A 7 -4.51 20.68 -7.89
CA GLY A 7 -3.07 20.84 -7.86
C GLY A 7 -2.33 19.77 -8.66
N ALA A 8 -1.92 20.16 -9.86
CA ALA A 8 -0.90 19.53 -10.70
C ALA A 8 -1.21 18.16 -11.33
N GLY A 9 -1.71 18.18 -12.56
CA GLY A 9 -1.32 17.20 -13.59
C GLY A 9 -1.84 15.78 -13.51
N HIS A 10 -2.83 15.49 -12.69
CA HIS A 10 -3.50 14.20 -12.68
C HIS A 10 -4.66 14.25 -13.70
N SER A 11 -4.78 13.22 -14.52
CA SER A 11 -5.89 13.12 -15.47
C SER A 11 -7.22 13.29 -14.74
N GLU A 12 -7.86 14.42 -14.96
CA GLU A 12 -9.16 14.80 -14.35
C GLU A 12 -10.33 14.01 -14.96
N GLN A 13 -10.24 12.68 -14.98
CA GLN A 13 -11.35 11.89 -15.52
C GLN A 13 -12.47 11.65 -14.51
N GLY A 14 -12.35 12.18 -13.29
CA GLY A 14 -13.44 12.14 -12.28
C GLY A 14 -13.94 10.73 -11.95
N GLN A 15 -13.15 9.70 -12.22
CA GLN A 15 -13.51 8.31 -12.03
C GLN A 15 -13.55 7.98 -10.52
N GLY A 16 -14.54 7.21 -10.12
CA GLY A 16 -14.77 6.86 -8.72
C GLY A 16 -14.58 5.36 -8.44
N PHE A 17 -15.05 4.93 -7.30
CA PHE A 17 -14.96 3.52 -6.91
C PHE A 17 -15.82 2.59 -7.77
N VAL A 18 -16.87 3.10 -8.41
CA VAL A 18 -17.72 2.31 -9.32
C VAL A 18 -16.93 1.89 -10.55
N GLU A 19 -16.25 2.85 -11.19
CA GLU A 19 -15.41 2.60 -12.36
C GLU A 19 -14.22 1.70 -12.00
N LEU A 20 -13.60 1.93 -10.85
CA LEU A 20 -12.55 1.05 -10.34
C LEU A 20 -13.07 -0.38 -10.14
N GLY A 21 -14.29 -0.54 -9.62
CA GLY A 21 -14.94 -1.84 -9.45
C GLY A 21 -15.13 -2.57 -10.78
N ILE A 22 -15.60 -1.87 -11.82
CA ILE A 22 -15.78 -2.43 -13.18
C ILE A 22 -14.44 -2.89 -13.75
N VAL A 23 -13.40 -2.08 -13.61
CA VAL A 23 -12.04 -2.44 -14.06
C VAL A 23 -11.55 -3.70 -13.35
N LEU A 24 -11.73 -3.78 -12.03
CA LEU A 24 -11.32 -4.94 -11.23
C LEU A 24 -12.09 -6.22 -11.61
N GLU A 25 -13.38 -6.10 -11.92
CA GLU A 25 -14.19 -7.22 -12.39
C GLU A 25 -13.66 -7.77 -13.72
N GLU A 26 -13.39 -6.91 -14.69
CA GLU A 26 -12.83 -7.31 -15.98
C GLU A 26 -11.41 -7.89 -15.83
N MET A 27 -10.58 -7.31 -14.97
CA MET A 27 -9.27 -7.86 -14.65
C MET A 27 -9.37 -9.26 -14.04
N GLY A 28 -10.35 -9.47 -13.13
CA GLY A 28 -10.61 -10.77 -12.53
C GLY A 28 -11.09 -11.79 -13.55
N ARG A 29 -11.98 -11.39 -14.45
CA ARG A 29 -12.49 -12.23 -15.55
C ARG A 29 -11.38 -12.66 -16.52
N ALA A 30 -10.41 -11.77 -16.75
CA ALA A 30 -9.25 -12.05 -17.59
C ALA A 30 -8.09 -12.73 -16.84
N LEU A 31 -8.23 -13.03 -15.53
CA LEU A 31 -7.16 -13.54 -14.65
C LEU A 31 -5.87 -12.72 -14.77
N LEU A 32 -5.99 -11.40 -14.81
CA LEU A 32 -4.83 -10.51 -15.00
C LEU A 32 -3.90 -10.55 -13.77
N CYS A 33 -2.69 -11.05 -13.98
CA CYS A 33 -1.64 -11.14 -12.97
C CYS A 33 -0.78 -9.85 -13.00
N ALA A 34 -1.29 -8.76 -12.42
CA ALA A 34 -0.60 -7.49 -12.36
C ALA A 34 -0.71 -6.87 -10.95
N PRO A 35 0.27 -6.05 -10.52
CA PRO A 35 0.26 -5.39 -9.20
C PRO A 35 -0.71 -4.19 -9.14
N PHE A 36 -1.81 -4.26 -9.88
CA PHE A 36 -2.81 -3.19 -9.93
C PHE A 36 -3.59 -3.09 -8.62
N PHE A 37 -4.03 -4.24 -8.07
CA PHE A 37 -4.82 -4.23 -6.84
C PHE A 37 -4.01 -3.70 -5.65
N SER A 38 -2.79 -4.17 -5.47
CA SER A 38 -1.90 -3.69 -4.41
C SER A 38 -1.60 -2.19 -4.54
N THR A 39 -1.38 -1.73 -5.78
CA THR A 39 -0.96 -0.35 -6.04
C THR A 39 -2.15 0.61 -6.07
N ALA A 40 -3.16 0.36 -6.89
CA ALA A 40 -4.28 1.29 -7.09
C ALA A 40 -5.32 1.18 -5.96
N VAL A 41 -5.64 -0.06 -5.52
CA VAL A 41 -6.70 -0.24 -4.51
C VAL A 41 -6.15 -0.08 -3.10
N LEU A 42 -5.06 -0.78 -2.76
CA LEU A 42 -4.56 -0.72 -1.38
C LEU A 42 -3.73 0.54 -1.14
N ALA A 43 -2.62 0.73 -1.84
CA ALA A 43 -1.68 1.80 -1.53
C ALA A 43 -2.21 3.19 -1.88
N ALA A 44 -2.73 3.39 -3.11
CA ALA A 44 -3.21 4.70 -3.52
C ALA A 44 -4.40 5.18 -2.68
N ASN A 45 -5.39 4.30 -2.39
CA ASN A 45 -6.50 4.67 -1.52
C ASN A 45 -6.06 4.95 -0.08
N THR A 46 -5.11 4.18 0.44
CA THR A 46 -4.53 4.46 1.76
C THR A 46 -3.89 5.84 1.80
N LEU A 47 -3.12 6.22 0.79
CA LEU A 47 -2.56 7.57 0.67
C LEU A 47 -3.65 8.63 0.57
N LEU A 48 -4.66 8.43 -0.28
CA LEU A 48 -5.77 9.37 -0.46
C LEU A 48 -6.54 9.62 0.83
N GLN A 49 -6.73 8.59 1.66
CA GLN A 49 -7.47 8.68 2.92
C GLN A 49 -6.61 9.10 4.13
N SER A 50 -5.29 9.09 4.01
CA SER A 50 -4.38 9.31 5.15
C SER A 50 -4.36 10.74 5.71
N GLY A 51 -4.90 11.73 5.00
CA GLY A 51 -4.78 13.14 5.39
C GLY A 51 -3.37 13.74 5.24
N ALA A 52 -2.38 12.97 4.76
CA ALA A 52 -0.98 13.39 4.64
C ALA A 52 -0.70 13.97 3.24
N ASP A 53 -0.99 15.25 3.03
CA ASP A 53 -0.89 15.88 1.70
C ASP A 53 0.54 15.86 1.11
N ALA A 54 1.56 15.98 1.96
CA ALA A 54 2.95 15.84 1.51
C ALA A 54 3.25 14.43 0.96
N ALA A 55 2.70 13.37 1.58
CA ALA A 55 2.86 12.00 1.08
C ALA A 55 2.07 11.79 -0.22
N LYS A 56 0.86 12.34 -0.32
CA LYS A 56 0.08 12.29 -1.55
C LYS A 56 0.83 12.93 -2.71
N ALA A 57 1.29 14.17 -2.52
CA ALA A 57 2.05 14.90 -3.54
C ALA A 57 3.33 14.20 -3.97
N LYS A 58 3.98 13.49 -3.05
CA LYS A 58 5.21 12.77 -3.31
C LYS A 58 5.00 11.46 -4.09
N TYR A 59 3.99 10.68 -3.74
CA TYR A 59 3.89 9.28 -4.20
C TYR A 59 2.80 9.05 -5.26
N LEU A 60 1.68 9.77 -5.20
CA LEU A 60 0.57 9.53 -6.14
C LEU A 60 0.94 9.79 -7.61
N PRO A 61 1.75 10.80 -7.97
CA PRO A 61 2.14 10.99 -9.36
C PRO A 61 2.86 9.79 -9.97
N GLY A 62 3.83 9.22 -9.27
CA GLY A 62 4.56 8.04 -9.73
C GLY A 62 3.67 6.77 -9.82
N ILE A 63 2.69 6.66 -8.91
CA ILE A 63 1.69 5.59 -8.98
C ILE A 63 0.80 5.77 -10.21
N ALA A 64 0.30 6.98 -10.45
CA ALA A 64 -0.58 7.28 -11.58
C ALA A 64 0.13 7.10 -12.93
N ALA A 65 1.42 7.40 -12.99
CA ALA A 65 2.26 7.18 -14.18
C ALA A 65 2.63 5.71 -14.41
N GLY A 66 2.33 4.80 -13.46
CA GLY A 66 2.75 3.41 -13.52
C GLY A 66 4.23 3.17 -13.23
N GLU A 67 4.95 4.17 -12.76
CA GLU A 67 6.38 4.10 -12.44
C GLU A 67 6.65 3.51 -11.05
N THR A 68 5.65 3.57 -10.16
CA THR A 68 5.77 3.11 -8.77
C THR A 68 4.78 2.00 -8.50
N ILE A 69 5.28 0.80 -8.28
CA ILE A 69 4.51 -0.29 -7.71
C ILE A 69 4.46 -0.08 -6.20
N ALA A 70 3.27 0.03 -5.65
CA ALA A 70 3.07 0.26 -4.23
C ALA A 70 2.18 -0.81 -3.60
N THR A 71 2.32 -1.02 -2.30
CA THR A 71 1.47 -1.95 -1.55
C THR A 71 1.23 -1.47 -0.12
N LEU A 72 0.24 -2.09 0.53
CA LEU A 72 -0.07 -1.90 1.94
C LEU A 72 0.33 -3.15 2.73
N ALA A 73 1.24 -2.98 3.67
CA ALA A 73 1.67 -4.01 4.62
C ALA A 73 0.92 -3.80 5.96
N TYR A 74 -0.21 -4.45 6.08
CA TYR A 74 -1.12 -4.33 7.22
C TYR A 74 -1.10 -5.58 8.09
N THR A 75 -1.30 -6.75 7.49
CA THR A 75 -1.46 -8.03 8.17
C THR A 75 -0.14 -8.51 8.79
N GLU A 76 -0.23 -9.21 9.91
CA GLU A 76 0.88 -9.83 10.62
C GLU A 76 0.67 -11.34 10.77
N PRO A 77 1.63 -12.11 11.32
CA PRO A 77 1.52 -13.56 11.44
C PRO A 77 0.26 -14.08 12.13
N SER A 78 -0.38 -13.27 12.98
CA SER A 78 -1.66 -13.61 13.61
C SER A 78 -2.82 -13.79 12.63
N GLY A 79 -2.69 -13.25 11.40
CA GLY A 79 -3.74 -13.28 10.38
C GLY A 79 -4.96 -12.41 10.68
N LYS A 80 -4.94 -11.61 11.75
CA LYS A 80 -6.05 -10.71 12.09
C LYS A 80 -6.15 -9.55 11.11
N TRP A 81 -7.38 -9.17 10.76
CA TRP A 81 -7.70 -8.11 9.80
C TRP A 81 -8.16 -6.80 10.43
N ASP A 82 -8.07 -6.69 11.74
CA ASP A 82 -8.41 -5.50 12.49
C ASP A 82 -7.16 -4.88 13.16
N GLU A 83 -7.31 -3.69 13.74
CA GLU A 83 -6.22 -2.96 14.37
C GLU A 83 -5.56 -3.74 15.53
N SER A 84 -6.30 -4.65 16.19
CA SER A 84 -5.75 -5.49 17.27
C SER A 84 -4.67 -6.45 16.79
N GLY A 85 -4.66 -6.76 15.49
CA GLY A 85 -3.65 -7.59 14.85
C GLY A 85 -2.32 -6.89 14.59
N ILE A 86 -2.25 -5.56 14.72
CA ILE A 86 -1.03 -4.80 14.50
C ILE A 86 -0.21 -4.79 15.78
N THR A 87 0.93 -5.45 15.76
CA THR A 87 1.87 -5.53 16.88
C THR A 87 3.23 -4.94 16.56
N MET A 88 3.56 -4.76 15.28
CA MET A 88 4.80 -4.12 14.82
C MET A 88 4.98 -2.76 15.50
N GLN A 89 6.17 -2.52 16.04
CA GLN A 89 6.49 -1.29 16.74
C GLN A 89 7.22 -0.30 15.85
N ALA A 90 6.86 0.96 15.98
CA ALA A 90 7.59 2.09 15.41
C ALA A 90 8.19 2.91 16.53
N SER A 91 9.52 2.99 16.58
CA SER A 91 10.28 3.77 17.56
C SER A 91 10.94 4.95 16.87
N GLY A 92 10.83 6.12 17.45
CA GLY A 92 11.43 7.34 16.91
C GLY A 92 10.62 8.58 17.22
N SER A 93 11.02 9.69 16.63
CA SER A 93 10.34 10.98 16.78
C SER A 93 10.52 11.84 15.53
N GLY A 94 9.63 12.81 15.34
CA GLY A 94 9.67 13.70 14.18
C GLY A 94 9.48 12.95 12.87
N SER A 95 10.48 13.02 12.00
CA SER A 95 10.47 12.38 10.68
C SER A 95 11.28 11.08 10.61
N ALA A 96 11.95 10.69 11.70
CA ALA A 96 12.82 9.52 11.74
C ALA A 96 12.22 8.44 12.65
N PHE A 97 11.82 7.32 12.05
CA PHE A 97 11.30 6.15 12.76
C PHE A 97 12.03 4.89 12.33
N THR A 98 12.22 4.00 13.29
CA THR A 98 12.67 2.63 13.05
C THR A 98 11.48 1.69 13.26
N LEU A 99 11.20 0.86 12.27
CA LEU A 99 10.17 -0.16 12.33
C LEU A 99 10.79 -1.50 12.69
N SER A 100 10.19 -2.23 13.63
CA SER A 100 10.65 -3.56 14.03
C SER A 100 9.48 -4.52 14.13
N GLY A 101 9.52 -5.59 13.33
CA GLY A 101 8.47 -6.60 13.27
C GLY A 101 8.38 -7.25 11.90
N THR A 102 7.37 -8.10 11.73
CA THR A 102 7.12 -8.83 10.47
C THR A 102 5.70 -8.56 10.00
N LYS A 103 5.56 -8.27 8.71
CA LYS A 103 4.27 -8.26 8.01
C LYS A 103 4.16 -9.52 7.17
N MET A 104 2.94 -10.04 7.03
CA MET A 104 2.66 -11.24 6.24
C MET A 104 1.49 -11.03 5.29
N PHE A 105 1.44 -11.85 4.26
CA PHE A 105 0.38 -11.80 3.24
C PHE A 105 0.29 -10.45 2.52
N VAL A 106 1.46 -9.81 2.36
CA VAL A 106 1.56 -8.53 1.68
C VAL A 106 1.53 -8.75 0.18
N LEU A 107 0.43 -8.34 -0.46
CA LEU A 107 0.26 -8.46 -1.91
C LEU A 107 1.37 -7.69 -2.64
N ASP A 108 2.03 -8.35 -3.59
CA ASP A 108 3.13 -7.81 -4.38
C ASP A 108 4.29 -7.22 -3.55
N GLY A 109 4.38 -7.56 -2.25
CA GLY A 109 5.39 -7.03 -1.34
C GLY A 109 6.83 -7.30 -1.79
N HIS A 110 7.06 -8.39 -2.52
CA HIS A 110 8.38 -8.76 -3.05
C HIS A 110 8.85 -7.85 -4.20
N THR A 111 7.94 -7.19 -4.93
CA THR A 111 8.26 -6.33 -6.09
C THR A 111 8.00 -4.84 -5.83
N ALA A 112 7.27 -4.49 -4.77
CA ALA A 112 6.88 -3.12 -4.49
C ALA A 112 8.09 -2.18 -4.34
N ASN A 113 8.00 -1.00 -4.97
CA ASN A 113 8.95 0.10 -4.80
C ASN A 113 8.63 0.90 -3.53
N LEU A 114 7.34 1.00 -3.19
CA LEU A 114 6.84 1.68 -2.02
C LEU A 114 5.97 0.72 -1.19
N ILE A 115 6.26 0.62 0.09
CA ILE A 115 5.47 -0.19 1.03
C ILE A 115 4.90 0.73 2.09
N ILE A 116 3.57 0.82 2.17
CA ILE A 116 2.91 1.53 3.25
C ILE A 116 2.73 0.55 4.41
N VAL A 117 3.42 0.78 5.50
CA VAL A 117 3.47 -0.12 6.67
C VAL A 117 2.63 0.45 7.80
N ALA A 118 1.68 -0.34 8.32
CA ALA A 118 0.97 -0.01 9.53
C ALA A 118 1.76 -0.49 10.76
N ALA A 119 2.06 0.40 11.69
CA ALA A 119 2.78 0.05 12.91
C ALA A 119 2.29 0.88 14.12
N LYS A 120 2.50 0.36 15.32
CA LYS A 120 2.16 1.04 16.57
C LYS A 120 3.22 2.03 16.98
N THR A 121 2.77 3.20 17.38
CA THR A 121 3.55 4.23 18.05
C THR A 121 3.02 4.42 19.47
N GLY A 122 3.69 5.22 20.28
CA GLY A 122 3.17 5.62 21.59
C GLY A 122 1.84 6.40 21.55
N LYS A 123 1.39 6.81 20.36
CA LYS A 123 0.13 7.56 20.14
C LYS A 123 -0.96 6.74 19.44
N GLY A 124 -0.71 5.46 19.16
CA GLY A 124 -1.62 4.58 18.41
C GLY A 124 -1.02 4.08 17.11
N THR A 125 -1.86 3.49 16.27
CA THR A 125 -1.45 2.97 14.95
C THR A 125 -1.20 4.11 13.98
N SER A 126 -0.09 4.02 13.27
CA SER A 126 0.32 4.99 12.26
C SER A 126 0.78 4.29 10.99
N LEU A 127 0.74 5.01 9.87
CA LEU A 127 1.19 4.53 8.57
C LEU A 127 2.55 5.12 8.23
N PHE A 128 3.44 4.28 7.72
CA PHE A 128 4.81 4.65 7.35
C PHE A 128 5.07 4.29 5.90
N ALA A 129 5.57 5.25 5.14
CA ALA A 129 6.00 5.02 3.76
C ALA A 129 7.45 4.53 3.77
N VAL A 130 7.66 3.29 3.39
CA VAL A 130 8.96 2.62 3.38
C VAL A 130 9.39 2.38 1.93
N ASP A 131 10.61 2.78 1.61
CA ASP A 131 11.23 2.45 0.31
C ASP A 131 11.46 0.95 0.20
N GLY A 132 11.09 0.34 -0.91
CA GLY A 132 11.31 -1.09 -1.16
C GLY A 132 12.78 -1.53 -1.14
N LYS A 133 13.71 -0.58 -1.16
CA LYS A 133 15.16 -0.81 -1.04
C LYS A 133 15.74 -0.34 0.30
N ALA A 134 14.87 -0.02 1.27
CA ALA A 134 15.32 0.45 2.58
C ALA A 134 16.28 -0.55 3.25
N ALA A 135 17.32 -0.03 3.87
CA ALA A 135 18.25 -0.85 4.64
C ALA A 135 17.53 -1.56 5.79
N GLY A 136 17.81 -2.85 5.99
CA GLY A 136 17.16 -3.67 7.01
C GLY A 136 15.79 -4.24 6.61
N LEU A 137 15.29 -3.93 5.42
CA LEU A 137 14.09 -4.56 4.87
C LEU A 137 14.45 -5.90 4.22
N THR A 138 13.88 -6.99 4.73
CA THR A 138 13.93 -8.30 4.09
C THR A 138 12.56 -8.63 3.53
N ARG A 139 12.52 -9.15 2.30
CA ARG A 139 11.29 -9.55 1.62
C ARG A 139 11.40 -10.98 1.14
N THR A 140 10.48 -11.81 1.59
CA THR A 140 10.44 -13.23 1.23
C THR A 140 9.11 -13.52 0.53
N ALA A 141 9.19 -13.99 -0.72
CA ALA A 141 8.01 -14.40 -1.44
C ALA A 141 7.38 -15.63 -0.79
N LEU A 142 6.07 -15.62 -0.61
CA LEU A 142 5.32 -16.75 -0.08
C LEU A 142 4.93 -17.71 -1.20
N SER A 143 4.95 -19.00 -0.91
CA SER A 143 4.34 -20.01 -1.77
C SER A 143 2.83 -19.99 -1.57
N THR A 144 2.10 -19.56 -2.59
CA THR A 144 0.65 -19.42 -2.54
C THR A 144 -0.04 -20.43 -3.44
N MET A 145 -1.22 -20.91 -3.04
CA MET A 145 -2.05 -21.76 -3.88
C MET A 145 -2.55 -20.97 -5.10
N ASP A 146 -2.99 -19.73 -4.88
CA ASP A 146 -3.39 -18.81 -5.95
C ASP A 146 -2.14 -18.25 -6.63
N GLN A 147 -1.91 -18.66 -7.87
CA GLN A 147 -0.78 -18.20 -8.68
C GLN A 147 -1.03 -16.83 -9.32
N THR A 148 -2.24 -16.31 -9.27
CA THR A 148 -2.58 -14.97 -9.82
C THR A 148 -2.27 -13.85 -8.84
N ARG A 149 -2.08 -14.15 -7.55
CA ARG A 149 -1.78 -13.19 -6.48
C ARG A 149 -0.48 -13.55 -5.78
N LYS A 150 0.55 -12.77 -6.03
CA LYS A 150 1.84 -12.94 -5.35
C LYS A 150 1.82 -12.24 -4.00
N GLN A 151 2.35 -12.90 -2.98
CA GLN A 151 2.41 -12.40 -1.60
C GLN A 151 3.82 -12.53 -1.02
N ALA A 152 4.12 -11.72 -0.03
CA ALA A 152 5.38 -11.74 0.72
C ALA A 152 5.13 -11.56 2.22
#